data_6c3e98a21ae7a3b861822850e5fa2447
#
_entry.id   6c3e98a21ae7a3b861822850e5fa2447
#
_cell.length_a   1.000
_cell.length_b   1.000
_cell.length_c   1.000
_cell.angle_alpha   90.00
_cell.angle_beta   90.00
_cell.angle_gamma   90.00
#
_symmetry.space_group_name_H-M   'P 1'
#
loop_
_entity.id
_entity.type
_entity.pdbx_description
1 polymer ?
#
loop_
_entity_poly.entity_id
_entity_poly.type
_entity_poly.pdbx_seq_one_letter_code
_entity_poly.pdbx_strand_id
1 'polypeptide(L)'
;MHDEPGRTVSIWMSEEVPQLPALSTGAHADVCVVGAGIAGVTTAYCLMQEGRSVILLDDSQPGRGMTERTTAHLSHAIDAGYVEIERLHGRSGARLAAESHTAAINWIEKITNEAGIACEFLRVDGYLCAASPDDTQRIKDEWMAVLRAGLTEVEHIAQPASPFSQNGPCLRFPHQAQFHPLKYLTGLVDALRKGGCRAFSGAHVTKVDSGKQARVETSQGCVVTADAVVVATTTPIDNLVTIHTKQAAYITYVIGASIPAETVEPALWWDTQDPYHYVRTERHALPGGGEELFLIVGGEDHKAGQADDAELRYGRLEAWARRHVPAMGAVIYRWSGQVMESVDGLAFIGRNPGDADNIYIATGDCGMGMTHGTIAGLLLTDLIMGRDSAWASLYNPSRQPVRAMGEFVRE
;
A
#
# COMPACT_ATOMS: atom_id res chain seq x y z
N MET A 1 -24.27 10.57 -10.46
CA MET A 1 -23.67 10.69 -9.10
C MET A 1 -22.18 10.51 -9.33
N HIS A 2 -21.36 11.55 -9.18
CA HIS A 2 -19.92 11.45 -9.43
C HIS A 2 -19.31 10.56 -8.35
N ASP A 3 -18.74 9.42 -8.73
CA ASP A 3 -17.98 8.55 -7.83
C ASP A 3 -16.61 9.18 -7.55
N GLU A 4 -16.61 10.21 -6.71
CA GLU A 4 -15.35 10.73 -6.19
C GLU A 4 -14.67 9.65 -5.33
N PRO A 5 -13.34 9.46 -5.47
CA PRO A 5 -12.59 8.60 -4.58
C PRO A 5 -12.89 8.99 -3.12
N GLY A 6 -13.38 8.04 -2.33
CA GLY A 6 -13.78 8.30 -0.95
C GLY A 6 -15.28 8.22 -0.65
N ARG A 7 -16.15 8.11 -1.65
CA ARG A 7 -17.63 7.97 -1.44
C ARG A 7 -18.14 6.54 -1.58
N THR A 8 -17.35 5.62 -2.12
CA THR A 8 -17.70 4.21 -2.29
C THR A 8 -17.35 3.39 -1.05
N VAL A 9 -17.97 2.23 -0.87
CA VAL A 9 -17.85 1.39 0.33
C VAL A 9 -17.07 0.12 0.00
N SER A 10 -15.91 -0.07 0.63
CA SER A 10 -15.15 -1.31 0.55
C SER A 10 -15.70 -2.37 1.50
N ILE A 11 -15.36 -3.62 1.27
CA ILE A 11 -15.71 -4.75 2.13
C ILE A 11 -15.17 -4.57 3.57
N TRP A 12 -14.10 -3.78 3.75
CA TRP A 12 -13.45 -3.54 5.05
C TRP A 12 -14.17 -2.53 5.94
N MET A 13 -14.98 -1.64 5.36
CA MET A 13 -15.58 -0.49 6.06
C MET A 13 -16.67 -0.87 7.07
N SER A 14 -17.10 -2.14 7.10
CA SER A 14 -17.93 -2.70 8.17
C SER A 14 -17.18 -2.87 9.49
N GLU A 15 -15.85 -2.85 9.47
CA GLU A 15 -15.01 -2.98 10.67
C GLU A 15 -15.02 -1.68 11.48
N GLU A 16 -15.23 -1.82 12.79
CA GLU A 16 -15.14 -0.70 13.73
C GLU A 16 -13.66 -0.36 14.00
N VAL A 17 -13.30 0.89 13.78
CA VAL A 17 -11.96 1.39 14.10
C VAL A 17 -11.97 2.17 15.41
N PRO A 18 -10.84 2.19 16.16
CA PRO A 18 -10.74 2.91 17.42
C PRO A 18 -11.07 4.39 17.26
N GLN A 19 -11.96 4.89 18.13
CA GLN A 19 -12.23 6.32 18.22
C GLN A 19 -11.10 6.98 19.00
N LEU A 20 -10.40 7.92 18.36
CA LEU A 20 -9.34 8.69 18.98
C LEU A 20 -9.86 10.05 19.48
N PRO A 21 -9.32 10.58 20.60
CA PRO A 21 -9.67 11.90 21.08
C PRO A 21 -9.20 13.00 20.12
N ALA A 22 -9.83 14.16 20.17
CA ALA A 22 -9.35 15.34 19.48
C ALA A 22 -8.14 15.97 20.20
N LEU A 23 -7.21 16.54 19.43
CA LEU A 23 -6.14 17.36 20.00
C LEU A 23 -6.71 18.71 20.43
N SER A 24 -6.70 19.00 21.73
CA SER A 24 -7.33 20.22 22.30
C SER A 24 -6.32 21.28 22.79
N THR A 25 -5.05 20.90 22.93
CA THR A 25 -3.98 21.80 23.41
C THR A 25 -2.68 21.48 22.70
N GLY A 26 -1.73 22.41 22.75
CA GLY A 26 -0.37 22.16 22.27
C GLY A 26 0.30 20.99 23.02
N ALA A 27 1.18 20.29 22.32
CA ALA A 27 1.87 19.11 22.84
C ALA A 27 3.32 19.03 22.37
N HIS A 28 4.11 18.18 23.03
CA HIS A 28 5.50 17.88 22.65
C HIS A 28 5.76 16.37 22.71
N ALA A 29 6.58 15.87 21.75
CA ALA A 29 7.08 14.49 21.73
C ALA A 29 8.46 14.45 21.04
N ASP A 30 9.16 13.31 21.13
CA ASP A 30 10.38 13.09 20.33
C ASP A 30 10.02 13.07 18.83
N VAL A 31 8.91 12.39 18.48
CA VAL A 31 8.47 12.31 17.08
C VAL A 31 6.97 12.61 16.97
N CYS A 32 6.61 13.47 15.98
CA CYS A 32 5.23 13.66 15.55
C CYS A 32 5.03 12.96 14.21
N VAL A 33 4.04 12.07 14.13
CA VAL A 33 3.64 11.37 12.89
C VAL A 33 2.32 11.95 12.44
N VAL A 34 2.24 12.40 11.19
CA VAL A 34 1.04 12.95 10.55
C VAL A 34 0.52 11.97 9.53
N GLY A 35 -0.71 11.49 9.75
CA GLY A 35 -1.37 10.44 8.98
C GLY A 35 -1.43 9.11 9.74
N ALA A 36 -2.64 8.62 10.04
CA ALA A 36 -2.88 7.35 10.73
C ALA A 36 -3.32 6.22 9.76
N GLY A 37 -2.80 6.23 8.55
CA GLY A 37 -2.81 5.10 7.62
C GLY A 37 -1.73 4.08 7.97
N ILE A 38 -1.58 3.05 7.11
CA ILE A 38 -0.61 1.95 7.34
C ILE A 38 0.82 2.46 7.56
N ALA A 39 1.30 3.42 6.77
CA ALA A 39 2.66 3.96 6.88
C ALA A 39 2.88 4.70 8.22
N GLY A 40 1.96 5.60 8.58
CA GLY A 40 2.10 6.37 9.81
C GLY A 40 1.95 5.53 11.07
N VAL A 41 0.96 4.64 11.13
CA VAL A 41 0.75 3.75 12.28
C VAL A 41 1.93 2.80 12.46
N THR A 42 2.45 2.21 11.38
CA THR A 42 3.63 1.34 11.43
C THR A 42 4.87 2.11 11.89
N THR A 43 5.09 3.32 11.38
CA THR A 43 6.20 4.19 11.80
C THR A 43 6.11 4.53 13.29
N ALA A 44 4.92 4.95 13.74
CA ALA A 44 4.67 5.26 15.15
C ALA A 44 4.93 4.05 16.05
N TYR A 45 4.49 2.85 15.62
CA TYR A 45 4.72 1.61 16.35
C TYR A 45 6.22 1.27 16.48
N CYS A 46 6.95 1.31 15.36
CA CYS A 46 8.39 1.03 15.37
C CYS A 46 9.16 2.01 16.27
N LEU A 47 8.88 3.32 16.18
CA LEU A 47 9.51 4.34 17.02
C LEU A 47 9.19 4.18 18.51
N MET A 48 7.94 3.84 18.83
CA MET A 48 7.52 3.55 20.20
C MET A 48 8.30 2.33 20.77
N GLN A 49 8.48 1.28 19.97
CA GLN A 49 9.28 0.10 20.38
C GLN A 49 10.76 0.46 20.65
N GLU A 50 11.28 1.49 19.98
CA GLU A 50 12.62 2.06 20.25
C GLU A 50 12.65 3.01 21.46
N GLY A 51 11.56 3.12 22.21
CA GLY A 51 11.45 3.95 23.40
C GLY A 51 11.26 5.44 23.15
N ARG A 52 10.90 5.85 21.92
CA ARG A 52 10.59 7.23 21.59
C ARG A 52 9.17 7.60 22.04
N SER A 53 9.02 8.80 22.58
CA SER A 53 7.68 9.37 22.76
C SER A 53 7.13 9.80 21.42
N VAL A 54 5.90 9.34 21.09
CA VAL A 54 5.27 9.58 19.78
C VAL A 54 3.91 10.25 19.97
N ILE A 55 3.65 11.26 19.12
CA ILE A 55 2.32 11.81 18.87
C ILE A 55 1.92 11.42 17.45
N LEU A 56 0.76 10.79 17.29
CA LEU A 56 0.14 10.45 16.01
C LEU A 56 -1.07 11.35 15.78
N LEU A 57 -1.11 12.06 14.65
CA LEU A 57 -2.17 12.96 14.26
C LEU A 57 -2.84 12.50 12.97
N ASP A 58 -4.17 12.56 12.90
CA ASP A 58 -4.93 12.34 11.67
C ASP A 58 -6.13 13.29 11.62
N ASP A 59 -6.59 13.66 10.44
CA ASP A 59 -7.80 14.46 10.25
C ASP A 59 -9.09 13.63 10.40
N SER A 60 -8.98 12.33 10.28
CA SER A 60 -10.05 11.34 10.43
C SER A 60 -9.71 10.28 11.50
N GLN A 61 -10.49 9.21 11.58
CA GLN A 61 -10.14 8.06 12.40
C GLN A 61 -9.10 7.19 11.68
N PRO A 62 -8.30 6.40 12.42
CA PRO A 62 -7.26 5.57 11.83
C PRO A 62 -7.75 4.70 10.67
N GLY A 63 -6.99 4.68 9.59
CA GLY A 63 -7.28 3.87 8.40
C GLY A 63 -8.36 4.40 7.47
N ARG A 64 -9.05 5.49 7.82
CA ARG A 64 -10.14 6.09 7.02
C ARG A 64 -9.67 6.87 5.79
N GLY A 65 -8.56 6.48 5.23
CA GLY A 65 -8.00 6.98 3.96
C GLY A 65 -7.85 5.84 2.95
N MET A 66 -6.69 5.77 2.30
CA MET A 66 -6.43 4.71 1.30
C MET A 66 -6.28 3.32 1.93
N THR A 67 -5.96 3.21 3.23
CA THR A 67 -5.86 1.91 3.93
C THR A 67 -7.18 1.14 3.94
N GLU A 68 -8.34 1.79 4.09
CA GLU A 68 -9.65 1.12 4.01
C GLU A 68 -10.10 0.81 2.58
N ARG A 69 -9.34 1.25 1.56
CA ARG A 69 -9.67 1.10 0.14
C ARG A 69 -8.75 0.12 -0.59
N THR A 70 -7.75 -0.38 0.10
CA THR A 70 -6.83 -1.39 -0.43
C THR A 70 -7.55 -2.71 -0.68
N THR A 71 -7.02 -3.53 -1.58
CA THR A 71 -7.38 -4.95 -1.67
C THR A 71 -6.55 -5.83 -0.73
N ALA A 72 -5.60 -5.21 -0.02
CA ALA A 72 -4.77 -5.84 1.01
C ALA A 72 -3.96 -7.05 0.52
N HIS A 73 -3.40 -6.94 -0.68
CA HIS A 73 -2.36 -7.83 -1.16
C HIS A 73 -1.05 -7.52 -0.43
N LEU A 74 -0.40 -8.55 0.10
CA LEU A 74 0.94 -8.47 0.67
C LEU A 74 1.88 -9.23 -0.26
N SER A 75 2.57 -8.50 -1.13
CA SER A 75 3.36 -9.10 -2.19
C SER A 75 4.75 -8.48 -2.32
N HIS A 76 5.72 -9.32 -2.70
CA HIS A 76 7.01 -8.88 -3.21
C HIS A 76 7.11 -8.99 -4.75
N ALA A 77 6.03 -9.39 -5.44
CA ALA A 77 5.87 -9.15 -6.87
C ALA A 77 5.45 -7.69 -7.05
N ILE A 78 6.38 -6.84 -7.47
CA ILE A 78 6.19 -5.38 -7.57
C ILE A 78 5.39 -5.07 -8.83
N ASP A 79 4.40 -4.18 -8.74
CA ASP A 79 3.47 -3.85 -9.84
C ASP A 79 4.19 -3.39 -11.11
N ALA A 80 5.25 -2.58 -10.99
CA ALA A 80 6.07 -2.17 -12.13
C ALA A 80 6.82 -3.32 -12.83
N GLY A 81 6.94 -4.50 -12.17
CA GLY A 81 7.72 -5.63 -12.62
C GLY A 81 9.23 -5.47 -12.44
N TYR A 82 9.91 -6.59 -12.24
CA TYR A 82 11.37 -6.61 -11.99
C TYR A 82 12.20 -6.26 -13.21
N VAL A 83 11.71 -6.49 -14.42
CA VAL A 83 12.36 -6.01 -15.66
C VAL A 83 12.48 -4.49 -15.61
N GLU A 84 11.42 -3.80 -15.27
CA GLU A 84 11.37 -2.35 -15.20
C GLU A 84 12.17 -1.81 -14.01
N ILE A 85 12.02 -2.40 -12.83
CA ILE A 85 12.80 -2.01 -11.65
C ILE A 85 14.31 -2.19 -11.90
N GLU A 86 14.73 -3.28 -12.56
CA GLU A 86 16.14 -3.47 -12.93
C GLU A 86 16.59 -2.43 -13.96
N ARG A 87 15.75 -2.07 -14.92
CA ARG A 87 16.02 -1.03 -15.91
C ARG A 87 16.26 0.34 -15.27
N LEU A 88 15.41 0.71 -14.30
CA LEU A 88 15.41 2.03 -13.65
C LEU A 88 16.44 2.15 -12.53
N HIS A 89 16.55 1.14 -11.68
CA HIS A 89 17.36 1.15 -10.46
C HIS A 89 18.61 0.24 -10.54
N GLY A 90 18.79 -0.50 -11.64
CA GLY A 90 19.85 -1.48 -11.80
C GLY A 90 19.60 -2.74 -10.95
N ARG A 91 20.46 -3.76 -11.16
CA ARG A 91 20.36 -5.06 -10.46
C ARG A 91 20.39 -4.94 -8.94
N SER A 92 21.23 -4.04 -8.42
CA SER A 92 21.32 -3.82 -6.98
C SER A 92 20.02 -3.23 -6.41
N GLY A 93 19.42 -2.26 -7.13
CA GLY A 93 18.15 -1.68 -6.75
C GLY A 93 17.00 -2.71 -6.78
N ALA A 94 16.92 -3.53 -7.84
CA ALA A 94 15.95 -4.60 -7.94
C ALA A 94 16.05 -5.62 -6.79
N ARG A 95 17.29 -5.97 -6.39
CA ARG A 95 17.51 -6.86 -5.24
C ARG A 95 17.07 -6.23 -3.93
N LEU A 96 17.41 -4.96 -3.67
CA LEU A 96 16.99 -4.26 -2.46
C LEU A 96 15.46 -4.06 -2.40
N ALA A 97 14.80 -3.86 -3.55
CA ALA A 97 13.35 -3.81 -3.63
C ALA A 97 12.73 -5.17 -3.24
N ALA A 98 13.22 -6.28 -3.81
CA ALA A 98 12.76 -7.62 -3.44
C ALA A 98 12.97 -7.93 -1.95
N GLU A 99 14.13 -7.57 -1.41
CA GLU A 99 14.49 -7.75 -0.01
C GLU A 99 13.57 -6.96 0.92
N SER A 100 13.34 -5.67 0.63
CA SER A 100 12.53 -4.80 1.48
C SER A 100 11.05 -5.19 1.49
N HIS A 101 10.46 -5.55 0.34
CA HIS A 101 9.09 -6.04 0.29
C HIS A 101 8.93 -7.39 1.01
N THR A 102 9.89 -8.30 0.86
CA THR A 102 9.91 -9.57 1.61
C THR A 102 10.00 -9.31 3.12
N ALA A 103 10.87 -8.39 3.54
CA ALA A 103 11.00 -8.01 4.93
C ALA A 103 9.72 -7.39 5.49
N ALA A 104 9.01 -6.58 4.70
CA ALA A 104 7.73 -5.99 5.09
C ALA A 104 6.65 -7.06 5.36
N ILE A 105 6.52 -8.05 4.49
CA ILE A 105 5.56 -9.16 4.68
C ILE A 105 5.90 -9.96 5.95
N ASN A 106 7.17 -10.29 6.14
CA ASN A 106 7.64 -11.02 7.32
C ASN A 106 7.44 -10.22 8.61
N TRP A 107 7.63 -8.89 8.55
CA TRP A 107 7.42 -8.02 9.69
C TRP A 107 5.93 -7.95 10.09
N ILE A 108 5.02 -7.84 9.10
CA ILE A 108 3.56 -7.86 9.34
C ILE A 108 3.17 -9.17 10.03
N GLU A 109 3.62 -10.32 9.53
CA GLU A 109 3.36 -11.63 10.15
C GLU A 109 3.89 -11.70 11.59
N LYS A 110 5.14 -11.26 11.79
CA LYS A 110 5.76 -11.25 13.10
C LYS A 110 4.94 -10.42 14.10
N ILE A 111 4.59 -9.19 13.75
CA ILE A 111 3.84 -8.30 14.65
C ILE A 111 2.42 -8.80 14.89
N THR A 112 1.77 -9.34 13.87
CA THR A 112 0.45 -9.98 14.01
C THR A 112 0.48 -11.06 15.10
N ASN A 113 1.52 -11.90 15.11
CA ASN A 113 1.68 -12.95 16.09
C ASN A 113 2.10 -12.41 17.48
N GLU A 114 3.08 -11.51 17.54
CA GLU A 114 3.61 -10.98 18.81
C GLU A 114 2.61 -10.11 19.57
N ALA A 115 1.84 -9.30 18.84
CA ALA A 115 0.82 -8.44 19.43
C ALA A 115 -0.56 -9.13 19.53
N GLY A 116 -0.71 -10.36 19.05
CA GLY A 116 -1.94 -11.13 19.09
C GLY A 116 -3.07 -10.48 18.28
N ILE A 117 -2.75 -9.92 17.11
CA ILE A 117 -3.72 -9.21 16.27
C ILE A 117 -4.50 -10.24 15.42
N ALA A 118 -5.79 -10.38 15.68
CA ALA A 118 -6.68 -11.27 14.91
C ALA A 118 -7.11 -10.58 13.60
N CYS A 119 -6.25 -10.56 12.58
CA CYS A 119 -6.48 -9.90 11.30
C CYS A 119 -6.55 -10.85 10.11
N GLU A 120 -6.79 -12.14 10.34
CA GLU A 120 -6.94 -13.15 9.28
C GLU A 120 -5.71 -13.21 8.36
N PHE A 121 -4.51 -12.99 8.93
CA PHE A 121 -3.27 -13.11 8.17
C PHE A 121 -3.10 -14.53 7.66
N LEU A 122 -2.92 -14.65 6.34
CA LEU A 122 -2.77 -15.94 5.66
C LEU A 122 -1.62 -15.86 4.65
N ARG A 123 -0.64 -16.78 4.77
CA ARG A 123 0.36 -16.97 3.72
C ARG A 123 -0.28 -17.68 2.54
N VAL A 124 -0.05 -17.14 1.35
CA VAL A 124 -0.58 -17.65 0.09
C VAL A 124 0.48 -17.51 -1.00
N ASP A 125 0.27 -18.20 -2.10
CA ASP A 125 1.05 -17.98 -3.32
C ASP A 125 0.48 -16.79 -4.11
N GLY A 126 1.34 -16.11 -4.87
CA GLY A 126 0.96 -15.11 -5.85
C GLY A 126 1.24 -15.60 -7.27
N TYR A 127 0.43 -15.21 -8.24
CA TYR A 127 0.57 -15.63 -9.62
C TYR A 127 0.46 -14.43 -10.57
N LEU A 128 1.52 -14.18 -11.33
CA LEU A 128 1.48 -13.28 -12.48
C LEU A 128 1.25 -14.11 -13.74
N CYS A 129 0.09 -13.99 -14.37
CA CYS A 129 -0.33 -14.82 -15.48
C CYS A 129 -0.37 -14.07 -16.82
N ALA A 130 0.08 -14.74 -17.88
CA ALA A 130 -0.05 -14.21 -19.23
C ALA A 130 -1.54 -14.03 -19.60
N ALA A 131 -1.92 -12.84 -20.02
CA ALA A 131 -3.26 -12.52 -20.46
C ALA A 131 -3.52 -13.04 -21.91
N SER A 132 -2.44 -13.22 -22.67
CA SER A 132 -2.48 -13.79 -24.02
C SER A 132 -1.25 -14.67 -24.29
N PRO A 133 -1.30 -15.56 -25.31
CA PRO A 133 -0.11 -16.31 -25.72
C PRO A 133 1.08 -15.43 -26.15
N ASP A 134 0.82 -14.19 -26.60
CA ASP A 134 1.84 -13.25 -27.03
C ASP A 134 2.68 -12.74 -25.85
N ASP A 135 2.14 -12.79 -24.62
CA ASP A 135 2.85 -12.39 -23.40
C ASP A 135 3.87 -13.42 -22.89
N THR A 136 3.99 -14.58 -23.55
CA THR A 136 4.92 -15.64 -23.12
C THR A 136 6.34 -15.17 -22.95
N GLN A 137 6.83 -14.30 -23.86
CA GLN A 137 8.20 -13.77 -23.74
C GLN A 137 8.31 -12.76 -22.60
N ARG A 138 7.29 -11.91 -22.38
CA ARG A 138 7.24 -10.98 -21.24
C ARG A 138 7.32 -11.73 -19.91
N ILE A 139 6.56 -12.83 -19.75
CA ILE A 139 6.63 -13.67 -18.55
C ILE A 139 8.02 -14.28 -18.35
N LYS A 140 8.70 -14.73 -19.41
CA LYS A 140 10.08 -15.27 -19.32
C LYS A 140 11.10 -14.19 -18.93
N ASP A 141 11.01 -13.01 -19.52
CA ASP A 141 11.91 -11.91 -19.22
C ASP A 141 11.74 -11.46 -17.77
N GLU A 142 10.49 -11.38 -17.29
CA GLU A 142 10.18 -11.10 -15.90
C GLU A 142 10.72 -12.18 -14.96
N TRP A 143 10.53 -13.46 -15.27
CA TRP A 143 11.11 -14.55 -14.48
C TRP A 143 12.62 -14.42 -14.33
N MET A 144 13.33 -14.15 -15.42
CA MET A 144 14.77 -13.98 -15.37
C MET A 144 15.21 -12.77 -14.54
N ALA A 145 14.44 -11.66 -14.58
CA ALA A 145 14.68 -10.48 -13.75
C ALA A 145 14.43 -10.76 -12.25
N VAL A 146 13.35 -11.44 -11.95
CA VAL A 146 12.98 -11.89 -10.60
C VAL A 146 14.08 -12.77 -9.97
N LEU A 147 14.61 -13.75 -10.72
CA LEU A 147 15.71 -14.60 -10.27
C LEU A 147 16.98 -13.78 -10.00
N ARG A 148 17.29 -12.80 -10.87
CA ARG A 148 18.45 -11.89 -10.66
C ARG A 148 18.26 -10.97 -9.45
N ALA A 149 17.01 -10.62 -9.12
CA ALA A 149 16.70 -9.86 -7.92
C ALA A 149 16.82 -10.68 -6.63
N GLY A 150 17.06 -12.00 -6.73
CA GLY A 150 17.29 -12.89 -5.58
C GLY A 150 16.06 -13.69 -5.14
N LEU A 151 14.95 -13.57 -5.82
CA LEU A 151 13.72 -14.36 -5.54
C LEU A 151 13.81 -15.73 -6.24
N THR A 152 14.74 -16.57 -5.77
CA THR A 152 15.12 -17.84 -6.44
C THR A 152 14.07 -18.95 -6.35
N GLU A 153 13.07 -18.80 -5.48
CA GLU A 153 11.97 -19.76 -5.31
C GLU A 153 10.78 -19.48 -6.24
N VAL A 154 10.86 -18.42 -7.05
CA VAL A 154 9.81 -18.11 -8.04
C VAL A 154 9.89 -19.09 -9.20
N GLU A 155 8.77 -19.69 -9.50
CA GLU A 155 8.65 -20.74 -10.51
C GLU A 155 7.95 -20.26 -11.77
N HIS A 156 8.44 -20.67 -12.93
CA HIS A 156 7.74 -20.53 -14.21
C HIS A 156 6.86 -21.75 -14.44
N ILE A 157 5.54 -21.57 -14.41
CA ILE A 157 4.54 -22.64 -14.58
C ILE A 157 3.91 -22.49 -15.97
N ALA A 158 3.98 -23.54 -16.78
CA ALA A 158 3.47 -23.48 -18.16
C ALA A 158 1.95 -23.29 -18.23
N GLN A 159 1.21 -23.91 -17.31
CA GLN A 159 -0.24 -23.80 -17.22
C GLN A 159 -0.73 -24.20 -15.82
N PRO A 160 -0.87 -23.28 -14.87
CA PRO A 160 -1.45 -23.60 -13.57
C PRO A 160 -2.95 -23.90 -13.70
N ALA A 161 -3.45 -24.77 -12.80
CA ALA A 161 -4.86 -25.10 -12.72
C ALA A 161 -5.64 -23.98 -12.01
N SER A 162 -5.98 -22.92 -12.72
CA SER A 162 -6.72 -21.77 -12.18
C SER A 162 -7.64 -21.17 -13.23
N PRO A 163 -8.79 -20.63 -12.85
CA PRO A 163 -9.64 -19.89 -13.78
C PRO A 163 -8.95 -18.65 -14.38
N PHE A 164 -7.92 -18.11 -13.70
CA PHE A 164 -7.22 -16.88 -14.12
C PHE A 164 -5.99 -17.14 -14.99
N SER A 165 -5.65 -18.41 -15.30
CA SER A 165 -4.43 -18.80 -16.03
C SER A 165 -4.71 -19.46 -17.38
N GLN A 166 -5.86 -19.18 -18.01
CA GLN A 166 -6.31 -19.92 -19.19
C GLN A 166 -5.52 -19.62 -20.47
N ASN A 167 -4.76 -18.53 -20.51
CA ASN A 167 -4.20 -17.97 -21.76
C ASN A 167 -2.68 -18.18 -21.91
N GLY A 168 -2.00 -18.79 -20.95
CA GLY A 168 -0.55 -18.99 -21.06
C GLY A 168 0.16 -19.28 -19.75
N PRO A 169 1.50 -19.12 -19.74
CA PRO A 169 2.30 -19.38 -18.57
C PRO A 169 2.08 -18.34 -17.47
N CYS A 170 2.40 -18.74 -16.24
CA CYS A 170 2.41 -17.84 -15.07
C CYS A 170 3.74 -17.94 -14.33
N LEU A 171 4.07 -16.90 -13.56
CA LEU A 171 5.07 -16.95 -12.51
C LEU A 171 4.36 -17.17 -11.18
N ARG A 172 4.78 -18.20 -10.45
CA ARG A 172 4.34 -18.44 -9.07
C ARG A 172 5.35 -17.82 -8.12
N PHE A 173 4.91 -16.85 -7.33
CA PHE A 173 5.64 -16.22 -6.25
C PHE A 173 5.21 -16.86 -4.93
N PRO A 174 6.03 -17.70 -4.29
CA PRO A 174 5.70 -18.27 -2.99
C PRO A 174 5.80 -17.21 -1.89
N HIS A 175 5.24 -17.52 -0.71
CA HIS A 175 5.37 -16.71 0.50
C HIS A 175 4.75 -15.30 0.45
N GLN A 176 3.82 -15.06 -0.46
CA GLN A 176 2.97 -13.88 -0.39
C GLN A 176 2.02 -13.99 0.80
N ALA A 177 1.22 -12.95 1.04
CA ALA A 177 0.20 -13.04 2.07
C ALA A 177 -1.02 -12.15 1.74
N GLN A 178 -2.09 -12.38 2.48
CA GLN A 178 -3.27 -11.52 2.55
C GLN A 178 -3.72 -11.38 3.99
N PHE A 179 -4.49 -10.35 4.29
CA PHE A 179 -5.00 -10.10 5.62
C PHE A 179 -6.19 -9.13 5.57
N HIS A 180 -6.84 -8.91 6.71
CA HIS A 180 -7.87 -7.88 6.86
C HIS A 180 -7.21 -6.56 7.31
N PRO A 181 -7.11 -5.52 6.45
CA PRO A 181 -6.25 -4.36 6.70
C PRO A 181 -6.71 -3.50 7.89
N LEU A 182 -8.01 -3.32 8.10
CA LEU A 182 -8.52 -2.53 9.22
C LEU A 182 -8.42 -3.26 10.56
N LYS A 183 -8.61 -4.58 10.61
CA LYS A 183 -8.35 -5.36 11.84
C LYS A 183 -6.88 -5.29 12.24
N TYR A 184 -5.98 -5.41 11.27
CA TYR A 184 -4.55 -5.25 11.50
C TYR A 184 -4.21 -3.85 12.03
N LEU A 185 -4.69 -2.81 11.36
CA LEU A 185 -4.42 -1.42 11.76
C LEU A 185 -5.00 -1.11 13.15
N THR A 186 -6.22 -1.56 13.44
CA THR A 186 -6.87 -1.45 14.75
C THR A 186 -6.02 -2.08 15.84
N GLY A 187 -5.53 -3.30 15.60
CA GLY A 187 -4.64 -3.98 16.55
C GLY A 187 -3.34 -3.22 16.81
N LEU A 188 -2.74 -2.63 15.75
CA LEU A 188 -1.55 -1.78 15.92
C LEU A 188 -1.84 -0.51 16.69
N VAL A 189 -2.96 0.17 16.44
CA VAL A 189 -3.38 1.38 17.17
C VAL A 189 -3.61 1.07 18.64
N ASP A 190 -4.22 -0.07 18.96
CA ASP A 190 -4.39 -0.52 20.34
C ASP A 190 -3.06 -0.81 21.04
N ALA A 191 -2.12 -1.43 20.33
CA ALA A 191 -0.76 -1.66 20.83
C ALA A 191 -0.01 -0.33 21.07
N LEU A 192 -0.14 0.64 20.15
CA LEU A 192 0.39 2.00 20.31
C LEU A 192 -0.14 2.68 21.57
N ARG A 193 -1.46 2.65 21.78
CA ARG A 193 -2.10 3.28 22.95
C ARG A 193 -1.63 2.63 24.27
N LYS A 194 -1.54 1.30 24.28
CA LYS A 194 -1.01 0.56 25.44
C LYS A 194 0.46 0.88 25.72
N GLY A 195 1.25 1.14 24.68
CA GLY A 195 2.65 1.55 24.77
C GLY A 195 2.87 3.03 25.09
N GLY A 196 1.80 3.81 25.29
CA GLY A 196 1.87 5.22 25.73
C GLY A 196 1.97 6.23 24.57
N CYS A 197 1.81 5.82 23.32
CA CYS A 197 1.67 6.74 22.21
C CYS A 197 0.39 7.59 22.37
N ARG A 198 0.50 8.89 22.11
CA ARG A 198 -0.63 9.82 22.15
C ARG A 198 -1.16 9.97 20.72
N ALA A 199 -2.31 9.39 20.44
CA ALA A 199 -2.93 9.43 19.13
C ALA A 199 -4.20 10.30 19.14
N PHE A 200 -4.37 11.16 18.12
CA PHE A 200 -5.47 12.11 18.02
C PHE A 200 -6.08 12.09 16.62
N SER A 201 -7.41 12.20 16.55
CA SER A 201 -8.19 12.38 15.33
C SER A 201 -8.76 13.80 15.23
N GLY A 202 -9.32 14.15 14.06
CA GLY A 202 -9.82 15.51 13.80
C GLY A 202 -8.72 16.57 13.83
N ALA A 203 -7.46 16.18 13.73
CA ALA A 203 -6.28 17.04 13.78
C ALA A 203 -5.77 17.31 12.35
N HIS A 204 -6.54 18.08 11.57
CA HIS A 204 -6.13 18.46 10.23
C HIS A 204 -4.89 19.36 10.27
N VAL A 205 -3.74 18.82 9.87
CA VAL A 205 -2.46 19.52 9.83
C VAL A 205 -2.42 20.42 8.61
N THR A 206 -2.16 21.69 8.84
CA THR A 206 -2.10 22.71 7.78
C THR A 206 -0.69 23.19 7.47
N LYS A 207 0.25 22.94 8.39
CA LYS A 207 1.63 23.39 8.23
C LYS A 207 2.61 22.53 9.03
N VAL A 208 3.76 22.27 8.42
CA VAL A 208 4.91 21.61 9.06
C VAL A 208 6.14 22.48 8.80
N ASP A 209 6.74 22.98 9.85
CA ASP A 209 7.97 23.77 9.79
C ASP A 209 9.14 22.96 10.35
N SER A 210 10.22 22.90 9.61
CA SER A 210 11.49 22.34 10.06
C SER A 210 12.30 23.34 10.91
N GLY A 211 13.30 22.86 11.63
CA GLY A 211 14.19 23.72 12.43
C GLY A 211 14.87 22.94 13.56
N LYS A 212 15.39 23.66 14.57
CA LYS A 212 16.00 23.01 15.75
C LYS A 212 15.01 22.07 16.46
N GLN A 213 13.77 22.47 16.55
CA GLN A 213 12.59 21.64 16.82
C GLN A 213 11.62 21.84 15.67
N ALA A 214 11.08 20.76 15.14
CA ALA A 214 10.03 20.83 14.14
C ALA A 214 8.71 21.24 14.79
N ARG A 215 7.86 21.92 14.01
CA ARG A 215 6.59 22.46 14.47
C ARG A 215 5.47 22.04 13.51
N VAL A 216 4.42 21.44 14.05
CA VAL A 216 3.23 21.01 13.32
C VAL A 216 2.05 21.84 13.78
N GLU A 217 1.36 22.52 12.87
CA GLU A 217 0.18 23.34 13.15
C GLU A 217 -1.08 22.67 12.60
N THR A 218 -2.15 22.65 13.39
CA THR A 218 -3.46 22.17 12.96
C THR A 218 -4.40 23.31 12.63
N SER A 219 -5.43 23.02 11.83
CA SER A 219 -6.48 24.00 11.47
C SER A 219 -7.23 24.59 12.67
N GLN A 220 -7.22 23.90 13.82
CA GLN A 220 -7.80 24.40 15.08
C GLN A 220 -6.83 25.27 15.90
N GLY A 221 -5.64 25.53 15.39
CA GLY A 221 -4.62 26.37 16.06
C GLY A 221 -3.82 25.62 17.13
N CYS A 222 -3.98 24.32 17.29
CA CYS A 222 -3.10 23.53 18.14
C CYS A 222 -1.72 23.38 17.49
N VAL A 223 -0.69 23.36 18.33
CA VAL A 223 0.71 23.24 17.89
C VAL A 223 1.35 22.04 18.56
N VAL A 224 1.92 21.15 17.77
CA VAL A 224 2.79 20.08 18.25
C VAL A 224 4.23 20.39 17.89
N THR A 225 5.14 20.31 18.88
CA THR A 225 6.58 20.42 18.64
C THR A 225 7.24 19.04 18.78
N ALA A 226 8.23 18.74 17.96
CA ALA A 226 8.94 17.47 18.00
C ALA A 226 10.39 17.61 17.53
N ASP A 227 11.25 16.66 17.92
CA ASP A 227 12.62 16.61 17.39
C ASP A 227 12.62 16.17 15.92
N ALA A 228 11.67 15.27 15.55
CA ALA A 228 11.44 14.87 14.17
C ALA A 228 9.94 14.80 13.84
N VAL A 229 9.60 15.02 12.56
CA VAL A 229 8.23 14.88 12.02
C VAL A 229 8.24 13.90 10.86
N VAL A 230 7.26 13.01 10.83
CA VAL A 230 6.98 12.12 9.70
C VAL A 230 5.66 12.52 9.06
N VAL A 231 5.66 12.86 7.78
CA VAL A 231 4.47 13.15 6.99
C VAL A 231 4.13 11.92 6.15
N ALA A 232 3.07 11.20 6.54
CA ALA A 232 2.59 9.97 5.92
C ALA A 232 1.13 10.11 5.44
N THR A 233 0.84 11.22 4.77
CA THR A 233 -0.51 11.66 4.36
C THR A 233 -0.88 11.30 2.92
N THR A 234 -0.30 10.24 2.34
CA THR A 234 -0.44 9.84 0.92
C THR A 234 0.16 10.92 -0.01
N THR A 235 -0.26 12.17 0.13
CA THR A 235 0.30 13.33 -0.58
C THR A 235 0.93 14.26 0.47
N PRO A 236 2.22 14.63 0.33
CA PRO A 236 2.88 15.54 1.27
C PRO A 236 2.16 16.89 1.38
N ILE A 237 2.03 17.42 2.60
CA ILE A 237 1.34 18.68 2.88
C ILE A 237 2.19 19.86 2.39
N ASP A 238 3.50 19.78 2.59
CA ASP A 238 4.49 20.82 2.21
C ASP A 238 5.43 20.29 1.11
N ASN A 239 6.11 21.20 0.39
CA ASN A 239 7.01 20.89 -0.74
C ASN A 239 6.34 20.36 -2.01
N LEU A 240 5.25 20.97 -2.36
CA LEU A 240 4.44 20.67 -3.54
C LEU A 240 5.26 20.47 -4.84
N VAL A 241 6.34 21.21 -5.06
CA VAL A 241 7.02 21.19 -6.36
C VAL A 241 7.91 19.96 -6.55
N THR A 242 8.73 19.58 -5.56
CA THR A 242 9.78 18.58 -5.80
C THR A 242 9.23 17.14 -5.89
N ILE A 243 8.26 16.79 -5.06
CA ILE A 243 7.69 15.44 -5.04
C ILE A 243 6.53 15.30 -6.03
N HIS A 244 5.68 16.33 -6.15
CA HIS A 244 4.52 16.27 -7.07
C HIS A 244 4.91 16.20 -8.56
N THR A 245 6.12 16.67 -8.93
CA THR A 245 6.64 16.48 -10.28
C THR A 245 7.19 15.07 -10.56
N LYS A 246 7.30 14.24 -9.53
CA LYS A 246 7.83 12.87 -9.62
C LYS A 246 6.76 11.79 -9.46
N GLN A 247 5.51 12.16 -9.28
CA GLN A 247 4.41 11.22 -9.10
C GLN A 247 3.11 11.76 -9.68
N ALA A 248 2.20 10.86 -10.02
CA ALA A 248 0.87 11.19 -10.50
C ALA A 248 -0.19 10.35 -9.75
N ALA A 249 -1.38 10.93 -9.58
CA ALA A 249 -2.49 10.21 -8.98
C ALA A 249 -3.22 9.37 -10.04
N TYR A 250 -3.48 8.12 -9.73
CA TYR A 250 -4.32 7.21 -10.51
C TYR A 250 -5.52 6.78 -9.67
N ILE A 251 -6.60 6.40 -10.32
CA ILE A 251 -7.78 5.82 -9.70
C ILE A 251 -7.87 4.37 -10.15
N THR A 252 -7.94 3.46 -9.18
CA THR A 252 -8.22 2.05 -9.38
C THR A 252 -9.63 1.70 -8.91
N TYR A 253 -10.24 0.70 -9.53
CA TYR A 253 -11.60 0.25 -9.24
C TYR A 253 -11.59 -1.17 -8.72
N VAL A 254 -12.50 -1.46 -7.80
CA VAL A 254 -12.59 -2.80 -7.19
C VAL A 254 -14.05 -3.20 -7.04
N ILE A 255 -14.33 -4.46 -7.30
CA ILE A 255 -15.61 -5.11 -7.01
C ILE A 255 -15.40 -6.26 -6.03
N GLY A 256 -16.41 -6.48 -5.18
CA GLY A 256 -16.51 -7.65 -4.30
C GLY A 256 -17.81 -8.39 -4.57
N ALA A 257 -17.72 -9.66 -4.96
CA ALA A 257 -18.86 -10.49 -5.27
C ALA A 257 -18.79 -11.82 -4.54
N SER A 258 -19.93 -12.34 -4.09
CA SER A 258 -19.97 -13.65 -3.44
C SER A 258 -19.67 -14.77 -4.44
N ILE A 259 -18.96 -15.80 -3.97
CA ILE A 259 -18.69 -17.00 -4.74
C ILE A 259 -18.94 -18.25 -3.87
N PRO A 260 -19.34 -19.40 -4.47
CA PRO A 260 -19.43 -20.65 -3.72
C PRO A 260 -18.08 -21.01 -3.09
N ALA A 261 -18.13 -21.62 -1.91
CA ALA A 261 -16.93 -22.15 -1.27
C ALA A 261 -16.20 -23.11 -2.23
N GLU A 262 -14.87 -23.13 -2.17
CA GLU A 262 -14.01 -24.00 -3.00
C GLU A 262 -14.00 -23.70 -4.51
N THR A 263 -14.62 -22.59 -4.96
CA THR A 263 -14.57 -22.19 -6.37
C THR A 263 -13.20 -21.67 -6.79
N VAL A 264 -12.53 -20.94 -5.89
CA VAL A 264 -11.21 -20.35 -6.10
C VAL A 264 -10.35 -20.58 -4.86
N GLU A 265 -9.20 -21.21 -5.04
CA GLU A 265 -8.23 -21.39 -3.96
C GLU A 265 -7.66 -20.04 -3.49
N PRO A 266 -7.41 -19.87 -2.19
CA PRO A 266 -6.78 -18.65 -1.67
C PRO A 266 -5.41 -18.43 -2.28
N ALA A 267 -5.29 -17.38 -3.09
CA ALA A 267 -4.06 -16.93 -3.72
C ALA A 267 -4.20 -15.47 -4.15
N LEU A 268 -3.11 -14.85 -4.52
CA LEU A 268 -3.08 -13.54 -5.16
C LEU A 268 -2.84 -13.74 -6.66
N TRP A 269 -3.66 -13.11 -7.50
CA TRP A 269 -3.58 -13.25 -8.95
C TRP A 269 -3.45 -11.91 -9.63
N TRP A 270 -2.57 -11.83 -10.64
CA TRP A 270 -2.43 -10.68 -11.53
C TRP A 270 -2.35 -11.17 -12.97
N ASP A 271 -2.76 -10.34 -13.92
CA ASP A 271 -2.56 -10.59 -15.34
C ASP A 271 -1.63 -9.56 -15.99
N THR A 272 -1.26 -9.81 -17.23
CA THR A 272 -0.42 -8.92 -18.04
C THR A 272 -1.23 -7.97 -18.92
N GLN A 273 -2.54 -7.84 -18.71
CA GLN A 273 -3.38 -6.88 -19.47
C GLN A 273 -2.96 -5.43 -19.18
N ASP A 274 -3.44 -4.54 -20.00
CA ASP A 274 -3.36 -3.10 -19.80
C ASP A 274 -4.72 -2.48 -20.17
N PRO A 275 -5.48 -1.98 -19.19
CA PRO A 275 -5.24 -2.05 -17.73
C PRO A 275 -5.28 -3.50 -17.19
N TYR A 276 -4.40 -3.79 -16.22
CA TYR A 276 -4.29 -5.11 -15.60
C TYR A 276 -5.42 -5.39 -14.59
N HIS A 277 -5.57 -6.68 -14.25
CA HIS A 277 -6.49 -7.12 -13.20
C HIS A 277 -5.72 -7.77 -12.07
N TYR A 278 -6.21 -7.57 -10.85
CA TYR A 278 -5.69 -8.24 -9.65
C TYR A 278 -6.84 -8.84 -8.84
N VAL A 279 -6.62 -10.05 -8.31
CA VAL A 279 -7.67 -10.86 -7.70
C VAL A 279 -7.20 -11.51 -6.42
N ARG A 280 -8.08 -11.57 -5.44
CA ARG A 280 -7.96 -12.46 -4.27
C ARG A 280 -9.33 -12.89 -3.78
N THR A 281 -9.35 -13.85 -2.87
CA THR A 281 -10.55 -14.22 -2.13
C THR A 281 -10.50 -13.72 -0.70
N GLU A 282 -11.68 -13.48 -0.11
CA GLU A 282 -11.84 -13.06 1.27
C GLU A 282 -13.03 -13.77 1.92
N ARG A 283 -12.84 -14.31 3.13
CA ARG A 283 -13.95 -14.77 3.97
C ARG A 283 -14.48 -13.62 4.80
N HIS A 284 -15.73 -13.30 4.65
CA HIS A 284 -16.33 -12.15 5.33
C HIS A 284 -17.54 -12.61 6.17
N ALA A 285 -17.58 -12.16 7.41
CA ALA A 285 -18.70 -12.42 8.31
C ALA A 285 -19.94 -11.64 7.86
N LEU A 286 -21.09 -12.30 7.79
CA LEU A 286 -22.35 -11.67 7.39
C LEU A 286 -23.10 -11.06 8.58
N PRO A 287 -23.82 -9.92 8.38
CA PRO A 287 -24.77 -9.43 9.37
C PRO A 287 -25.84 -10.51 9.63
N GLY A 288 -25.89 -11.04 10.83
CA GLY A 288 -26.83 -12.11 11.21
C GLY A 288 -26.21 -13.49 11.42
N GLY A 289 -24.89 -13.58 11.26
CA GLY A 289 -24.09 -14.80 11.49
C GLY A 289 -23.84 -15.60 10.22
N GLY A 290 -22.77 -16.41 10.25
CA GLY A 290 -22.25 -17.11 9.11
C GLY A 290 -21.11 -16.34 8.41
N GLU A 291 -20.41 -17.03 7.53
CA GLU A 291 -19.36 -16.48 6.68
C GLU A 291 -19.68 -16.74 5.21
N GLU A 292 -19.32 -15.81 4.36
CA GLU A 292 -19.42 -15.93 2.91
C GLU A 292 -18.05 -15.69 2.29
N LEU A 293 -17.75 -16.43 1.21
CA LEU A 293 -16.53 -16.24 0.43
C LEU A 293 -16.79 -15.20 -0.66
N PHE A 294 -15.96 -14.18 -0.67
CA PHE A 294 -15.99 -13.11 -1.68
C PHE A 294 -14.80 -13.24 -2.63
N LEU A 295 -15.05 -13.02 -3.90
CA LEU A 295 -14.05 -12.72 -4.91
C LEU A 295 -13.90 -11.20 -4.94
N ILE A 296 -12.68 -10.72 -4.68
CA ILE A 296 -12.29 -9.32 -4.81
C ILE A 296 -11.51 -9.19 -6.12
N VAL A 297 -11.98 -8.35 -7.01
CA VAL A 297 -11.35 -8.10 -8.32
C VAL A 297 -11.13 -6.60 -8.49
N GLY A 298 -9.89 -6.21 -8.74
CA GLY A 298 -9.54 -4.82 -9.00
C GLY A 298 -8.82 -4.64 -10.33
N GLY A 299 -8.70 -3.38 -10.76
CA GLY A 299 -8.08 -2.98 -12.03
C GLY A 299 -8.81 -1.82 -12.70
N GLU A 300 -8.73 -1.77 -14.04
CA GLU A 300 -9.32 -0.71 -14.87
C GLU A 300 -8.80 0.70 -14.50
N ASP A 301 -7.53 0.78 -14.15
CA ASP A 301 -6.88 1.98 -13.66
C ASP A 301 -6.83 3.10 -14.71
N HIS A 302 -6.87 4.34 -14.26
CA HIS A 302 -6.63 5.50 -15.10
C HIS A 302 -6.07 6.68 -14.31
N LYS A 303 -5.38 7.58 -14.99
CA LYS A 303 -4.86 8.81 -14.39
C LYS A 303 -5.99 9.70 -13.88
N ALA A 304 -5.90 10.15 -12.65
CA ALA A 304 -6.94 10.97 -12.02
C ALA A 304 -7.23 12.25 -12.84
N GLY A 305 -8.52 12.55 -12.99
CA GLY A 305 -9.00 13.71 -13.76
C GLY A 305 -9.05 13.52 -15.29
N GLN A 306 -8.66 12.35 -15.82
CA GLN A 306 -8.70 12.09 -17.27
C GLN A 306 -9.97 11.36 -17.73
N ALA A 307 -10.73 10.75 -16.83
CA ALA A 307 -11.98 10.06 -17.14
C ALA A 307 -13.02 10.26 -16.05
N ASP A 308 -14.29 10.15 -16.43
CA ASP A 308 -15.47 10.19 -15.54
C ASP A 308 -16.43 9.05 -15.99
N ASP A 309 -15.88 7.81 -15.99
CA ASP A 309 -16.53 6.62 -16.54
C ASP A 309 -16.55 5.44 -15.53
N ALA A 310 -16.61 5.73 -14.22
CA ALA A 310 -16.53 4.75 -13.14
C ALA A 310 -17.49 3.57 -13.32
N GLU A 311 -18.75 3.81 -13.65
CA GLU A 311 -19.75 2.76 -13.86
C GLU A 311 -19.38 1.81 -15.02
N LEU A 312 -18.77 2.33 -16.08
CA LEU A 312 -18.28 1.50 -17.18
C LEU A 312 -17.13 0.61 -16.72
N ARG A 313 -16.23 1.12 -15.88
CA ARG A 313 -15.09 0.38 -15.35
C ARG A 313 -15.55 -0.74 -14.41
N TYR A 314 -16.47 -0.46 -13.50
CA TYR A 314 -17.09 -1.52 -12.68
C TYR A 314 -17.78 -2.58 -13.55
N GLY A 315 -18.46 -2.17 -14.61
CA GLY A 315 -19.09 -3.10 -15.56
C GLY A 315 -18.08 -3.98 -16.31
N ARG A 316 -16.92 -3.43 -16.66
CA ARG A 316 -15.82 -4.21 -17.29
C ARG A 316 -15.21 -5.21 -16.32
N LEU A 317 -14.92 -4.79 -15.06
CA LEU A 317 -14.46 -5.70 -14.02
C LEU A 317 -15.45 -6.84 -13.77
N GLU A 318 -16.74 -6.54 -13.67
CA GLU A 318 -17.76 -7.55 -13.50
C GLU A 318 -17.83 -8.52 -14.68
N ALA A 319 -17.79 -8.00 -15.92
CA ALA A 319 -17.78 -8.81 -17.13
C ALA A 319 -16.53 -9.70 -17.22
N TRP A 320 -15.36 -9.16 -16.84
CA TRP A 320 -14.11 -9.91 -16.77
C TRP A 320 -14.19 -11.03 -15.70
N ALA A 321 -14.63 -10.69 -14.49
CA ALA A 321 -14.75 -11.65 -13.38
C ALA A 321 -15.71 -12.80 -13.71
N ARG A 322 -16.88 -12.51 -14.30
CA ARG A 322 -17.87 -13.52 -14.70
C ARG A 322 -17.37 -14.47 -15.79
N ARG A 323 -16.49 -14.02 -16.67
CA ARG A 323 -15.87 -14.89 -17.69
C ARG A 323 -14.94 -15.92 -17.04
N HIS A 324 -14.22 -15.55 -15.98
CA HIS A 324 -13.27 -16.41 -15.30
C HIS A 324 -13.93 -17.26 -14.20
N VAL A 325 -14.93 -16.71 -13.51
CA VAL A 325 -15.68 -17.37 -12.44
C VAL A 325 -17.18 -17.28 -12.74
N PRO A 326 -17.72 -18.14 -13.63
CA PRO A 326 -19.15 -18.08 -14.03
C PRO A 326 -20.12 -18.30 -12.86
N ALA A 327 -19.68 -18.98 -11.79
CA ALA A 327 -20.47 -19.23 -10.57
C ALA A 327 -20.53 -17.99 -9.64
N MET A 328 -19.92 -16.86 -10.02
CA MET A 328 -19.96 -15.61 -9.25
C MET A 328 -21.39 -15.12 -9.06
N GLY A 329 -21.75 -14.82 -7.80
CA GLY A 329 -23.04 -14.26 -7.41
C GLY A 329 -23.18 -12.77 -7.74
N ALA A 330 -23.97 -12.05 -6.97
CA ALA A 330 -24.14 -10.62 -7.12
C ALA A 330 -22.90 -9.84 -6.66
N VAL A 331 -22.58 -8.75 -7.33
CA VAL A 331 -21.61 -7.76 -6.84
C VAL A 331 -22.25 -7.00 -5.69
N ILE A 332 -21.71 -7.16 -4.50
CA ILE A 332 -22.21 -6.56 -3.25
C ILE A 332 -21.43 -5.29 -2.91
N TYR A 333 -20.12 -5.29 -3.17
CA TYR A 333 -19.22 -4.17 -2.86
C TYR A 333 -18.65 -3.59 -4.14
N ARG A 334 -18.59 -2.26 -4.18
CA ARG A 334 -17.93 -1.48 -5.23
C ARG A 334 -17.19 -0.34 -4.57
N TRP A 335 -15.90 -0.19 -4.86
CA TRP A 335 -15.13 0.94 -4.36
C TRP A 335 -14.02 1.32 -5.31
N SER A 336 -13.50 2.51 -5.11
CA SER A 336 -12.32 3.00 -5.81
C SER A 336 -11.31 3.51 -4.79
N GLY A 337 -10.06 3.46 -5.16
CA GLY A 337 -8.94 3.98 -4.39
C GLY A 337 -8.05 4.86 -5.24
N GLN A 338 -7.36 5.80 -4.62
CA GLN A 338 -6.32 6.57 -5.28
C GLN A 338 -4.97 5.92 -5.04
N VAL A 339 -4.20 5.75 -6.09
CA VAL A 339 -2.82 5.27 -6.06
C VAL A 339 -1.90 6.40 -6.51
N MET A 340 -0.81 6.62 -5.81
CA MET A 340 0.21 7.59 -6.19
C MET A 340 1.34 6.87 -6.93
N GLU A 341 1.31 6.94 -8.26
CA GLU A 341 2.34 6.35 -9.12
C GLU A 341 3.56 7.25 -9.19
N SER A 342 4.72 6.75 -8.77
CA SER A 342 5.99 7.43 -8.96
C SER A 342 6.54 7.16 -10.36
N VAL A 343 7.33 8.10 -10.87
CA VAL A 343 7.97 7.98 -12.20
C VAL A 343 8.94 6.82 -12.33
N ASP A 344 9.35 6.18 -11.25
CA ASP A 344 10.35 5.12 -11.22
C ASP A 344 9.87 3.82 -10.52
N GLY A 345 8.56 3.69 -10.28
CA GLY A 345 7.92 2.46 -9.81
C GLY A 345 8.17 2.11 -8.33
N LEU A 346 8.83 2.97 -7.55
CA LEU A 346 9.08 2.76 -6.12
C LEU A 346 8.69 3.98 -5.28
N ALA A 347 8.23 3.74 -4.05
CA ALA A 347 7.85 4.81 -3.13
C ALA A 347 9.01 5.78 -2.82
N PHE A 348 8.66 6.99 -2.38
CA PHE A 348 9.56 7.97 -1.81
C PHE A 348 9.46 7.91 -0.29
N ILE A 349 10.53 7.42 0.36
CA ILE A 349 10.58 7.22 1.82
C ILE A 349 11.93 7.75 2.32
N GLY A 350 11.91 8.75 3.20
CA GLY A 350 13.13 9.33 3.74
C GLY A 350 13.00 10.79 4.12
N ARG A 351 14.12 11.51 4.20
CA ARG A 351 14.13 12.94 4.50
C ARG A 351 13.46 13.76 3.40
N ASN A 352 12.65 14.74 3.80
CA ASN A 352 11.95 15.59 2.85
C ASN A 352 12.94 16.53 2.14
N PRO A 353 12.96 16.56 0.79
CA PRO A 353 13.87 17.41 0.05
C PRO A 353 13.61 18.91 0.34
N GLY A 354 14.66 19.64 0.65
CA GLY A 354 14.60 21.09 0.87
C GLY A 354 14.27 21.55 2.29
N ASP A 355 13.89 20.63 3.18
CA ASP A 355 13.72 20.89 4.60
C ASP A 355 15.01 20.70 5.40
N ALA A 356 15.00 21.11 6.66
CA ALA A 356 16.02 20.69 7.61
C ALA A 356 15.95 19.16 7.83
N ASP A 357 17.01 18.60 8.41
CA ASP A 357 17.22 17.15 8.52
C ASP A 357 16.20 16.39 9.39
N ASN A 358 15.17 17.03 9.90
CA ASN A 358 14.21 16.46 10.84
C ASN A 358 12.77 16.33 10.32
N ILE A 359 12.55 16.56 9.01
CA ILE A 359 11.27 16.26 8.36
C ILE A 359 11.45 15.05 7.44
N TYR A 360 10.56 14.08 7.57
CA TYR A 360 10.55 12.83 6.81
C TYR A 360 9.22 12.65 6.11
N ILE A 361 9.23 11.98 4.95
CA ILE A 361 8.03 11.70 4.16
C ILE A 361 7.94 10.22 3.78
N ALA A 362 6.70 9.75 3.56
CA ALA A 362 6.38 8.50 2.90
C ALA A 362 5.22 8.74 1.92
N THR A 363 5.47 8.56 0.61
CA THR A 363 4.50 8.80 -0.48
C THR A 363 4.86 8.01 -1.74
N GLY A 364 3.99 8.00 -2.76
CA GLY A 364 4.27 7.38 -4.05
C GLY A 364 4.30 5.85 -3.97
N ASP A 365 3.25 5.27 -3.43
CA ASP A 365 3.19 3.85 -3.06
C ASP A 365 3.04 2.87 -4.23
N CYS A 366 2.81 3.37 -5.47
CA CYS A 366 2.79 2.60 -6.72
C CYS A 366 2.00 1.27 -6.60
N GLY A 367 0.75 1.33 -6.12
CA GLY A 367 -0.08 0.15 -5.93
C GLY A 367 0.32 -0.76 -4.76
N MET A 368 1.53 -0.63 -4.24
CA MET A 368 2.10 -1.48 -3.18
C MET A 368 1.97 -0.89 -1.78
N GLY A 369 0.86 -0.17 -1.50
CA GLY A 369 0.68 0.65 -0.29
C GLY A 369 0.87 -0.10 1.03
N MET A 370 0.51 -1.38 1.12
CA MET A 370 0.67 -2.17 2.35
C MET A 370 2.13 -2.47 2.64
N THR A 371 2.88 -2.94 1.66
CA THR A 371 4.30 -3.26 1.83
C THR A 371 5.15 -1.99 1.88
N HIS A 372 4.95 -1.01 0.99
CA HIS A 372 5.65 0.28 1.05
C HIS A 372 5.39 1.05 2.35
N GLY A 373 4.14 1.03 2.86
CA GLY A 373 3.83 1.63 4.16
C GLY A 373 4.54 0.96 5.33
N THR A 374 4.71 -0.37 5.26
CA THR A 374 5.49 -1.12 6.25
C THR A 374 7.00 -0.84 6.12
N ILE A 375 7.52 -0.81 4.87
CA ILE A 375 8.91 -0.40 4.61
C ILE A 375 9.16 1.00 5.17
N ALA A 376 8.20 1.92 5.01
CA ALA A 376 8.30 3.26 5.57
C ALA A 376 8.49 3.23 7.08
N GLY A 377 7.70 2.43 7.80
CA GLY A 377 7.84 2.27 9.24
C GLY A 377 9.23 1.80 9.65
N LEU A 378 9.76 0.79 8.98
CA LEU A 378 11.08 0.23 9.25
C LEU A 378 12.20 1.22 8.90
N LEU A 379 12.19 1.73 7.68
CA LEU A 379 13.25 2.61 7.16
C LEU A 379 13.28 3.95 7.89
N LEU A 380 12.14 4.60 8.11
CA LEU A 380 12.09 5.89 8.80
C LEU A 380 12.51 5.77 10.25
N THR A 381 12.19 4.65 10.89
CA THR A 381 12.68 4.38 12.25
C THR A 381 14.21 4.30 12.26
N ASP A 382 14.84 3.56 11.35
CA ASP A 382 16.31 3.51 11.27
C ASP A 382 16.91 4.90 11.04
N LEU A 383 16.37 5.67 10.11
CA LEU A 383 16.87 7.02 9.80
C LEU A 383 16.74 7.99 10.99
N ILE A 384 15.60 7.96 11.71
CA ILE A 384 15.36 8.83 12.88
C ILE A 384 16.25 8.40 14.06
N MET A 385 16.51 7.09 14.20
CA MET A 385 17.43 6.56 15.20
C MET A 385 18.91 6.74 14.83
N GLY A 386 19.23 7.28 13.64
CA GLY A 386 20.58 7.47 13.15
C GLY A 386 21.30 6.17 12.77
N ARG A 387 20.54 5.13 12.43
CA ARG A 387 21.07 3.86 11.94
C ARG A 387 21.23 3.86 10.42
N ASP A 388 22.27 3.21 9.92
CA ASP A 388 22.42 2.97 8.49
C ASP A 388 21.41 1.92 8.01
N SER A 389 20.80 2.18 6.86
CA SER A 389 19.90 1.23 6.20
C SER A 389 20.30 1.07 4.74
N ALA A 390 20.42 -0.17 4.29
CA ALA A 390 20.72 -0.50 2.89
C ALA A 390 19.64 0.05 1.93
N TRP A 391 18.42 0.22 2.40
CA TRP A 391 17.29 0.69 1.60
C TRP A 391 17.24 2.22 1.44
N ALA A 392 17.98 2.96 2.29
CA ALA A 392 17.88 4.42 2.37
C ALA A 392 18.14 5.10 1.00
N SER A 393 19.11 4.63 0.23
CA SER A 393 19.43 5.20 -1.08
C SER A 393 18.37 4.88 -2.14
N LEU A 394 17.77 3.67 -2.09
CA LEU A 394 16.76 3.22 -3.04
C LEU A 394 15.47 4.03 -2.93
N TYR A 395 15.01 4.27 -1.70
CA TYR A 395 13.75 4.98 -1.43
C TYR A 395 13.91 6.49 -1.23
N ASN A 396 15.13 7.03 -1.30
CA ASN A 396 15.42 8.44 -1.02
C ASN A 396 14.53 9.40 -1.82
N PRO A 397 13.77 10.30 -1.19
CA PRO A 397 12.93 11.27 -1.89
C PRO A 397 13.71 12.24 -2.78
N SER A 398 15.00 12.46 -2.50
CA SER A 398 15.90 13.28 -3.32
C SER A 398 16.48 12.52 -4.53
N ARG A 399 16.22 11.20 -4.67
CA ARG A 399 16.72 10.43 -5.81
C ARG A 399 16.26 11.03 -7.13
N GLN A 400 17.15 11.01 -8.11
CA GLN A 400 16.87 11.53 -9.44
C GLN A 400 16.58 10.37 -10.38
N PRO A 401 15.34 10.21 -10.87
CA PRO A 401 14.99 9.14 -11.81
C PRO A 401 15.47 9.48 -13.24
N VAL A 402 16.77 9.68 -13.40
CA VAL A 402 17.37 10.16 -14.67
C VAL A 402 16.98 9.28 -15.87
N ARG A 403 16.76 7.98 -15.64
CA ARG A 403 16.36 7.03 -16.69
C ARG A 403 14.86 7.05 -17.00
N ALA A 404 14.02 7.50 -16.06
CA ALA A 404 12.57 7.57 -16.21
C ALA A 404 12.08 8.91 -16.77
N MET A 405 12.81 10.01 -16.54
CA MET A 405 12.37 11.38 -16.94
C MET A 405 12.18 11.56 -18.46
N GLY A 406 12.81 10.75 -19.30
CA GLY A 406 12.65 10.84 -20.76
C GLY A 406 11.31 10.35 -21.28
N GLU A 407 10.59 9.53 -20.52
CA GLU A 407 9.30 8.95 -20.87
C GLU A 407 8.13 9.74 -20.26
N PHE A 408 8.29 10.21 -19.02
CA PHE A 408 7.27 10.99 -18.31
C PHE A 408 6.88 12.32 -18.97
N VAL A 409 7.78 12.90 -19.80
CA VAL A 409 7.51 14.14 -20.56
C VAL A 409 6.69 13.87 -21.82
N ARG A 410 6.49 12.60 -22.21
CA ARG A 410 5.77 12.20 -23.44
C ARG A 410 4.32 11.74 -23.20
N GLU A 411 3.93 11.49 -21.95
CA GLU A 411 2.57 11.17 -21.52
C GLU A 411 1.85 12.42 -20.93
#